data_7bdfaa43cc5b9df798195aaf7a863888
#
_entry.id   7bdfaa43cc5b9df798195aaf7a863888
#
_cell.length_a   1.000
_cell.length_b   1.000
_cell.length_c   1.000
_cell.angle_alpha   90.00
_cell.angle_beta   90.00
_cell.angle_gamma   90.00
#
_symmetry.space_group_name_H-M   'P 1'
#
loop_
_entity.id
_entity.type
_entity.pdbx_description
1 polymer ?
#
loop_
_entity_poly.entity_id
_entity_poly.type
_entity_poly.pdbx_seq_one_letter_code
_entity_poly.pdbx_strand_id
1 'polypeptide(L)'
;KEKLKKKSLKNWTVAAADNRFIPVKNNMAHTVISGWSISYIVQWNFHIWEKELNKVFDEINRILQPGGTILIIETLGTGYKTPFLRDEKLKLYYAYLEKELLFNRTSIRTDYEFGNIDEADRILRFFFGDNLTDYIIKEKNYMEENNHIIIPECTGIWWKNSEKAT
;
A
#
# COMPACT_ATOMS: atom_id res chain seq x y z
N LYS A 1 -4.79 6.59 -18.39
CA LYS A 1 -5.43 5.64 -19.35
C LYS A 1 -4.65 5.48 -20.65
N GLU A 2 -4.15 6.55 -21.29
CA GLU A 2 -3.44 6.47 -22.60
C GLU A 2 -2.10 5.72 -22.54
N LYS A 3 -1.27 5.93 -21.51
CA LYS A 3 0.02 5.27 -21.37
C LYS A 3 -0.10 3.74 -21.22
N LEU A 4 -1.19 3.25 -20.62
CA LEU A 4 -1.41 1.83 -20.43
C LEU A 4 -1.98 1.14 -21.69
N LYS A 5 -2.73 1.86 -22.53
CA LYS A 5 -3.25 1.33 -23.79
C LYS A 5 -2.17 0.93 -24.81
N LYS A 6 -0.93 1.41 -24.65
CA LYS A 6 0.20 1.09 -25.56
C LYS A 6 0.86 -0.27 -25.26
N LYS A 7 0.49 -0.97 -24.19
CA LYS A 7 0.99 -2.33 -23.93
C LYS A 7 0.17 -3.34 -24.71
N SER A 8 0.83 -4.23 -25.44
CA SER A 8 0.22 -5.27 -26.30
C SER A 8 -0.55 -6.37 -25.53
N LEU A 9 -0.54 -6.35 -24.21
CA LEU A 9 -1.25 -7.29 -23.36
C LEU A 9 -2.76 -7.03 -23.43
N LYS A 10 -3.55 -8.06 -23.76
CA LYS A 10 -5.02 -7.97 -23.93
C LYS A 10 -5.82 -8.49 -22.72
N ASN A 11 -5.14 -8.96 -21.69
CA ASN A 11 -5.74 -9.62 -20.52
C ASN A 11 -5.94 -8.72 -19.30
N TRP A 12 -5.98 -7.40 -19.48
CA TRP A 12 -6.18 -6.43 -18.42
C TRP A 12 -7.12 -5.31 -18.84
N THR A 13 -7.75 -4.69 -17.85
CA THR A 13 -8.67 -3.56 -18.01
C THR A 13 -8.34 -2.48 -16.98
N VAL A 14 -8.61 -1.21 -17.28
CA VAL A 14 -8.45 -0.07 -16.37
C VAL A 14 -9.78 0.64 -16.20
N ALA A 15 -10.21 0.80 -14.97
CA ALA A 15 -11.32 1.64 -14.58
C ALA A 15 -10.85 2.70 -13.56
N ALA A 16 -11.43 3.90 -13.61
CA ALA A 16 -11.32 4.87 -12.54
C ALA A 16 -12.53 4.64 -11.61
N ALA A 17 -12.26 4.40 -10.33
CA ALA A 17 -13.31 4.15 -9.36
C ALA A 17 -12.83 4.59 -7.96
N ASP A 18 -13.78 4.79 -7.08
CA ASP A 18 -13.55 4.87 -5.64
C ASP A 18 -13.50 3.42 -5.10
N ASN A 19 -12.59 3.16 -4.16
CA ASN A 19 -12.45 1.83 -3.55
C ASN A 19 -13.71 1.40 -2.77
N ARG A 20 -14.61 2.33 -2.47
CA ARG A 20 -15.92 2.08 -1.85
C ARG A 20 -17.03 1.75 -2.86
N PHE A 21 -16.73 1.82 -4.18
CA PHE A 21 -17.66 1.57 -5.29
C PHE A 21 -16.90 0.99 -6.48
N ILE A 22 -16.53 -0.30 -6.40
CA ILE A 22 -15.68 -0.96 -7.40
C ILE A 22 -16.55 -1.44 -8.59
N PRO A 23 -16.26 -1.03 -9.84
CA PRO A 23 -17.07 -1.37 -11.01
C PRO A 23 -16.82 -2.82 -11.51
N VAL A 24 -16.89 -3.76 -10.61
CA VAL A 24 -16.76 -5.21 -10.85
C VAL A 24 -18.01 -5.91 -10.33
N LYS A 25 -18.49 -6.92 -11.03
CA LYS A 25 -19.64 -7.73 -10.59
C LYS A 25 -19.32 -8.53 -9.34
N ASN A 26 -20.35 -8.95 -8.62
CA ASN A 26 -20.20 -9.81 -7.44
C ASN A 26 -19.48 -11.13 -7.80
N ASN A 27 -18.67 -11.64 -6.90
CA ASN A 27 -18.02 -12.95 -6.99
C ASN A 27 -17.20 -13.17 -8.28
N MET A 28 -16.50 -12.13 -8.75
CA MET A 28 -15.70 -12.22 -9.98
C MET A 28 -14.19 -12.35 -9.72
N ALA A 29 -13.71 -11.89 -8.58
CA ALA A 29 -12.29 -11.86 -8.28
C ALA A 29 -11.85 -13.07 -7.45
N HIS A 30 -10.80 -13.76 -7.86
CA HIS A 30 -10.14 -14.78 -7.03
C HIS A 30 -9.19 -14.13 -6.01
N THR A 31 -8.59 -13.00 -6.40
CA THR A 31 -7.67 -12.25 -5.56
C THR A 31 -7.92 -10.76 -5.74
N VAL A 32 -7.98 -10.03 -4.65
CA VAL A 32 -8.00 -8.56 -4.62
C VAL A 32 -6.70 -8.10 -3.99
N ILE A 33 -5.96 -7.25 -4.70
CA ILE A 33 -4.69 -6.66 -4.23
C ILE A 33 -4.88 -5.15 -4.11
N SER A 34 -4.65 -4.62 -2.91
CA SER A 34 -4.55 -3.18 -2.67
C SER A 34 -3.08 -2.82 -2.38
N GLY A 35 -2.48 -2.01 -3.23
CA GLY A 35 -1.12 -1.51 -3.03
C GLY A 35 -1.12 -0.02 -2.77
N TRP A 36 -0.66 0.42 -1.59
CA TRP A 36 -0.53 1.82 -1.17
C TRP A 36 -1.76 2.68 -1.47
N SER A 37 -2.94 2.17 -1.14
CA SER A 37 -4.21 2.79 -1.57
C SER A 37 -5.20 2.96 -0.41
N ILE A 38 -5.43 1.94 0.39
CA ILE A 38 -6.47 1.95 1.44
C ILE A 38 -6.09 2.90 2.58
N SER A 39 -4.81 3.02 2.90
CA SER A 39 -4.30 3.93 3.93
C SER A 39 -4.75 5.39 3.74
N TYR A 40 -4.94 5.84 2.50
CA TYR A 40 -5.46 7.19 2.21
C TYR A 40 -6.91 7.38 2.70
N ILE A 41 -7.75 6.35 2.67
CA ILE A 41 -9.10 6.42 3.22
C ILE A 41 -9.06 6.76 4.71
N VAL A 42 -8.14 6.13 5.43
CA VAL A 42 -7.93 6.38 6.87
C VAL A 42 -7.39 7.80 7.12
N GLN A 43 -6.40 8.23 6.35
CA GLN A 43 -5.77 9.54 6.52
C GLN A 43 -6.73 10.70 6.24
N TRP A 44 -7.53 10.62 5.17
CA TRP A 44 -8.43 11.69 4.74
C TRP A 44 -9.73 11.75 5.56
N ASN A 45 -10.14 10.62 6.17
CA ASN A 45 -11.42 10.50 6.88
C ASN A 45 -11.22 10.16 8.37
N PHE A 46 -10.17 10.65 9.00
CA PHE A 46 -9.72 10.16 10.31
C PHE A 46 -10.81 10.14 11.40
N HIS A 47 -11.77 11.04 11.39
CA HIS A 47 -12.87 11.05 12.38
C HIS A 47 -13.92 9.96 12.17
N ILE A 48 -13.99 9.38 10.97
CA ILE A 48 -14.97 8.35 10.59
C ILE A 48 -14.29 7.18 9.84
N TRP A 49 -12.98 7.04 10.00
CA TRP A 49 -12.16 6.17 9.17
C TRP A 49 -12.61 4.70 9.21
N GLU A 50 -13.04 4.18 10.36
CA GLU A 50 -13.52 2.80 10.48
C GLU A 50 -14.75 2.58 9.61
N LYS A 51 -15.71 3.51 9.64
CA LYS A 51 -16.92 3.45 8.82
C LYS A 51 -16.59 3.48 7.31
N GLU A 52 -15.67 4.36 6.91
CA GLU A 52 -15.28 4.47 5.51
C GLU A 52 -14.43 3.27 5.06
N LEU A 53 -13.59 2.75 5.94
CA LEU A 53 -12.81 1.55 5.70
C LEU A 53 -13.68 0.31 5.55
N ASN A 54 -14.71 0.16 6.38
CA ASN A 54 -15.66 -0.96 6.29
C ASN A 54 -16.38 -0.97 4.94
N LYS A 55 -16.75 0.20 4.37
CA LYS A 55 -17.31 0.26 3.01
C LYS A 55 -16.34 -0.30 1.95
N VAL A 56 -15.04 -0.06 2.10
CA VAL A 56 -14.02 -0.62 1.20
C VAL A 56 -13.98 -2.13 1.33
N PHE A 57 -14.01 -2.67 2.55
CA PHE A 57 -14.00 -4.11 2.76
C PHE A 57 -15.31 -4.79 2.34
N ASP A 58 -16.46 -4.12 2.50
CA ASP A 58 -17.74 -4.59 1.96
C ASP A 58 -17.67 -4.75 0.43
N GLU A 59 -17.10 -3.75 -0.26
CA GLU A 59 -16.91 -3.83 -1.71
C GLU A 59 -15.89 -4.91 -2.12
N ILE A 60 -14.79 -5.03 -1.41
CA ILE A 60 -13.81 -6.10 -1.65
C ILE A 60 -14.48 -7.47 -1.47
N ASN A 61 -15.21 -7.68 -0.38
CA ASN A 61 -15.91 -8.93 -0.11
C ASN A 61 -17.01 -9.20 -1.16
N ARG A 62 -17.73 -8.17 -1.61
CA ARG A 62 -18.75 -8.30 -2.66
C ARG A 62 -18.19 -8.82 -3.97
N ILE A 63 -17.04 -8.32 -4.40
CA ILE A 63 -16.42 -8.73 -5.68
C ILE A 63 -15.61 -10.02 -5.58
N LEU A 64 -15.20 -10.40 -4.39
CA LEU A 64 -14.36 -11.57 -4.16
C LEU A 64 -15.20 -12.86 -4.21
N GLN A 65 -14.66 -13.89 -4.82
CA GLN A 65 -15.26 -15.22 -4.80
C GLN A 65 -15.13 -15.87 -3.41
N PRO A 66 -16.04 -16.75 -3.02
CA PRO A 66 -15.89 -17.54 -1.80
C PRO A 66 -14.54 -18.28 -1.78
N GLY A 67 -13.78 -18.15 -0.69
CA GLY A 67 -12.42 -18.67 -0.56
C GLY A 67 -11.34 -17.85 -1.28
N GLY A 68 -11.69 -16.74 -1.89
CA GLY A 68 -10.74 -15.82 -2.53
C GLY A 68 -9.82 -15.13 -1.52
N THR A 69 -8.75 -14.50 -2.01
CA THR A 69 -7.70 -13.89 -1.17
C THR A 69 -7.74 -12.37 -1.25
N ILE A 70 -7.65 -11.71 -0.11
CA ILE A 70 -7.39 -10.27 0.00
C ILE A 70 -5.92 -10.10 0.35
N LEU A 71 -5.22 -9.24 -0.39
CA LEU A 71 -3.83 -8.85 -0.15
C LEU A 71 -3.72 -7.34 -0.06
N ILE A 72 -3.15 -6.84 1.04
CA ILE A 72 -2.91 -5.41 1.26
C ILE A 72 -1.41 -5.20 1.38
N ILE A 73 -0.89 -4.26 0.63
CA ILE A 73 0.53 -3.90 0.59
C ILE A 73 0.64 -2.42 0.97
N GLU A 74 1.32 -2.11 2.07
CA GLU A 74 1.47 -0.76 2.60
C GLU A 74 2.87 -0.55 3.17
N THR A 75 3.28 0.70 3.36
CA THR A 75 4.57 1.02 3.97
C THR A 75 4.60 0.64 5.46
N LEU A 76 5.71 0.11 5.90
CA LEU A 76 6.05 -0.06 7.33
C LEU A 76 7.23 0.81 7.76
N GLY A 77 7.74 1.65 6.88
CA GLY A 77 8.77 2.64 7.19
C GLY A 77 9.78 2.86 6.09
N THR A 78 9.70 4.06 5.49
CA THR A 78 10.67 4.57 4.51
C THR A 78 11.83 5.23 5.25
N GLY A 79 13.06 4.94 4.84
CA GLY A 79 14.29 5.37 5.52
C GLY A 79 14.69 4.51 6.72
N TYR A 80 14.03 3.36 6.95
CA TYR A 80 14.31 2.46 8.06
C TYR A 80 14.65 1.04 7.58
N LYS A 81 15.67 0.43 8.19
CA LYS A 81 16.09 -0.96 7.91
C LYS A 81 15.17 -2.01 8.51
N THR A 82 14.37 -1.62 9.51
CA THR A 82 13.38 -2.45 10.19
C THR A 82 12.04 -1.72 10.25
N PRO A 83 10.91 -2.40 10.39
CA PRO A 83 9.60 -1.76 10.47
C PRO A 83 9.55 -0.68 11.55
N PHE A 84 9.27 0.55 11.13
CA PHE A 84 9.13 1.69 12.03
C PHE A 84 8.16 2.71 11.45
N LEU A 85 7.00 2.85 12.08
CA LEU A 85 5.96 3.79 11.69
C LEU A 85 6.04 5.06 12.55
N ARG A 86 6.12 6.22 11.90
CA ARG A 86 5.99 7.53 12.56
C ARG A 86 4.54 7.97 12.69
N ASP A 87 3.69 7.58 11.75
CA ASP A 87 2.29 8.03 11.68
C ASP A 87 1.40 7.17 12.58
N GLU A 88 0.83 7.80 13.61
CA GLU A 88 -0.09 7.14 14.55
C GLU A 88 -1.38 6.66 13.89
N LYS A 89 -1.86 7.34 12.83
CA LYS A 89 -3.04 6.90 12.08
C LYS A 89 -2.79 5.58 11.37
N LEU A 90 -1.60 5.43 10.78
CA LEU A 90 -1.21 4.15 10.18
C LEU A 90 -1.07 3.04 11.21
N LYS A 91 -0.54 3.35 12.41
CA LYS A 91 -0.49 2.36 13.49
C LYS A 91 -1.87 1.87 13.89
N LEU A 92 -2.84 2.77 14.03
CA LEU A 92 -4.24 2.42 14.33
C LEU A 92 -4.84 1.57 13.22
N TYR A 93 -4.65 1.96 11.96
CA TYR A 93 -5.15 1.23 10.80
C TYR A 93 -4.59 -0.20 10.75
N TYR A 94 -3.29 -0.37 10.91
CA TYR A 94 -2.68 -1.71 10.87
C TYR A 94 -3.08 -2.57 12.06
N ALA A 95 -3.22 -1.97 13.25
CA ALA A 95 -3.76 -2.68 14.40
C ALA A 95 -5.21 -3.14 14.16
N TYR A 96 -6.02 -2.34 13.48
CA TYR A 96 -7.39 -2.70 13.10
C TYR A 96 -7.42 -3.85 12.09
N LEU A 97 -6.55 -3.82 11.06
CA LEU A 97 -6.41 -4.95 10.13
C LEU A 97 -6.10 -6.27 10.87
N GLU A 98 -5.19 -6.22 11.83
CA GLU A 98 -4.71 -7.42 12.53
C GLU A 98 -5.68 -7.90 13.61
N LYS A 99 -6.24 -7.00 14.42
CA LYS A 99 -7.03 -7.34 15.61
C LYS A 99 -8.52 -7.48 15.33
N GLU A 100 -9.08 -6.56 14.53
CA GLU A 100 -10.52 -6.54 14.26
C GLU A 100 -10.87 -7.30 12.98
N LEU A 101 -10.09 -7.09 11.92
CA LEU A 101 -10.33 -7.75 10.64
C LEU A 101 -9.58 -9.08 10.47
N LEU A 102 -8.74 -9.45 11.43
CA LEU A 102 -8.03 -10.74 11.52
C LEU A 102 -7.16 -11.06 10.29
N PHE A 103 -6.49 -10.05 9.76
CA PHE A 103 -5.47 -10.26 8.73
C PHE A 103 -4.19 -10.83 9.33
N ASN A 104 -3.60 -11.79 8.64
CA ASN A 104 -2.21 -12.18 8.88
C ASN A 104 -1.28 -11.11 8.35
N ARG A 105 -0.07 -10.98 8.92
CA ARG A 105 0.94 -10.02 8.47
C ARG A 105 2.32 -10.65 8.33
N THR A 106 3.04 -10.17 7.32
CA THR A 106 4.50 -10.28 7.24
C THR A 106 5.10 -8.95 6.76
N SER A 107 6.42 -8.86 6.72
CA SER A 107 7.11 -7.71 6.15
C SER A 107 8.30 -8.16 5.31
N ILE A 108 8.60 -7.37 4.28
CA ILE A 108 9.74 -7.57 3.38
C ILE A 108 10.49 -6.24 3.20
N ARG A 109 11.74 -6.34 2.77
CA ARG A 109 12.53 -5.19 2.32
C ARG A 109 12.25 -4.94 0.84
N THR A 110 11.98 -3.68 0.50
CA THR A 110 11.68 -3.22 -0.87
C THR A 110 12.38 -1.91 -1.14
N ASP A 111 13.67 -1.87 -0.88
CA ASP A 111 14.48 -0.67 -0.92
C ASP A 111 14.39 0.04 -2.26
N TYR A 112 14.42 1.37 -2.23
CA TYR A 112 14.54 2.20 -3.43
C TYR A 112 16.00 2.33 -3.81
N GLU A 113 16.30 2.22 -5.10
CA GLU A 113 17.62 2.43 -5.67
C GLU A 113 17.60 3.60 -6.64
N PHE A 114 18.52 4.55 -6.46
CA PHE A 114 18.67 5.75 -7.26
C PHE A 114 20.09 5.89 -7.78
N GLY A 115 20.24 6.45 -8.98
CA GLY A 115 21.55 6.64 -9.59
C GLY A 115 22.45 7.67 -8.90
N ASN A 116 21.85 8.61 -8.15
CA ASN A 116 22.57 9.63 -7.39
C ASN A 116 21.66 10.28 -6.33
N ILE A 117 22.27 11.10 -5.47
CA ILE A 117 21.58 11.75 -4.35
C ILE A 117 20.56 12.81 -4.81
N ASP A 118 20.82 13.53 -5.91
CA ASP A 118 19.91 14.57 -6.42
C ASP A 118 18.63 13.94 -6.97
N GLU A 119 18.74 12.79 -7.63
CA GLU A 119 17.60 12.03 -8.09
C GLU A 119 16.78 11.52 -6.90
N ALA A 120 17.44 10.94 -5.89
CA ALA A 120 16.80 10.47 -4.68
C ALA A 120 16.05 11.61 -3.97
N ASP A 121 16.70 12.75 -3.71
CA ASP A 121 16.10 13.92 -3.05
C ASP A 121 14.85 14.40 -3.81
N ARG A 122 14.94 14.59 -5.11
CA ARG A 122 13.83 15.05 -5.95
C ARG A 122 12.63 14.11 -5.93
N ILE A 123 12.88 12.80 -6.03
CA ILE A 123 11.81 11.80 -6.06
C ILE A 123 11.19 11.61 -4.68
N LEU A 124 12.00 11.55 -3.62
CA LEU A 124 11.51 11.44 -2.25
C LEU A 124 10.65 12.63 -1.86
N ARG A 125 11.05 13.88 -2.19
CA ARG A 125 10.24 15.08 -1.92
C ARG A 125 8.90 15.03 -2.62
N PHE A 126 8.87 14.55 -3.85
CA PHE A 126 7.62 14.43 -4.60
C PHE A 126 6.65 13.42 -3.97
N PHE A 127 7.13 12.27 -3.50
CA PHE A 127 6.26 11.22 -2.96
C PHE A 127 6.00 11.33 -1.46
N PHE A 128 6.98 11.78 -0.67
CA PHE A 128 6.95 11.72 0.79
C PHE A 128 7.02 13.09 1.48
N GLY A 129 7.24 14.15 0.72
CA GLY A 129 7.36 15.52 1.24
C GLY A 129 8.70 15.81 1.94
N ASP A 130 8.85 17.08 2.37
CA ASP A 130 10.13 17.61 2.83
C ASP A 130 10.60 16.95 4.14
N ASN A 131 9.71 16.77 5.12
CA ASN A 131 10.09 16.28 6.45
C ASN A 131 10.75 14.89 6.43
N LEU A 132 10.18 13.95 5.67
CA LEU A 132 10.76 12.61 5.56
C LEU A 132 12.01 12.62 4.70
N THR A 133 12.02 13.39 3.61
CA THR A 133 13.19 13.51 2.74
C THR A 133 14.37 14.12 3.48
N ASP A 134 14.17 15.19 4.25
CA ASP A 134 15.22 15.79 5.06
C ASP A 134 15.78 14.81 6.09
N TYR A 135 14.92 14.05 6.76
CA TYR A 135 15.36 12.97 7.65
C TYR A 135 16.23 11.93 6.92
N ILE A 136 15.85 11.55 5.70
CA ILE A 136 16.62 10.55 4.94
C ILE A 136 17.93 11.14 4.43
N ILE A 137 17.87 12.30 3.76
CA ILE A 137 19.02 12.86 3.02
C ILE A 137 19.97 13.61 3.94
N LYS A 138 19.47 14.54 4.77
CA LYS A 138 20.33 15.38 5.63
C LYS A 138 20.93 14.59 6.79
N GLU A 139 20.18 13.64 7.35
CA GLU A 139 20.67 12.77 8.44
C GLU A 139 21.37 11.50 7.92
N LYS A 140 21.53 11.36 6.60
CA LYS A 140 22.21 10.23 5.94
C LYS A 140 21.62 8.86 6.30
N ASN A 141 20.29 8.78 6.40
CA ASN A 141 19.58 7.51 6.63
C ASN A 141 19.39 6.73 5.32
N TYR A 142 20.46 6.59 4.55
CA TYR A 142 20.56 5.81 3.31
C TYR A 142 21.88 5.04 3.28
N MET A 143 22.05 4.18 2.28
CA MET A 143 23.30 3.46 2.02
C MET A 143 23.83 3.85 0.64
N GLU A 144 25.14 3.79 0.46
CA GLU A 144 25.80 3.96 -0.83
C GLU A 144 26.40 2.61 -1.24
N GLU A 145 25.92 2.05 -2.33
CA GLU A 145 26.36 0.77 -2.86
C GLU A 145 26.59 0.87 -4.37
N ASN A 146 27.77 0.49 -4.85
CA ASN A 146 28.11 0.49 -6.29
C ASN A 146 27.79 1.81 -7.02
N ASN A 147 28.04 2.95 -6.40
CA ASN A 147 27.69 4.30 -6.85
C ASN A 147 26.18 4.59 -6.96
N HIS A 148 25.34 3.81 -6.30
CA HIS A 148 23.91 4.04 -6.17
C HIS A 148 23.54 4.44 -4.75
N ILE A 149 22.47 5.18 -4.62
CA ILE A 149 21.86 5.56 -3.34
C ILE A 149 20.74 4.56 -3.05
N ILE A 150 20.86 3.85 -1.94
CA ILE A 150 19.86 2.86 -1.50
C ILE A 150 19.09 3.42 -0.31
N ILE A 151 17.81 3.68 -0.49
CA ILE A 151 16.94 4.12 0.59
C ILE A 151 16.22 2.91 1.17
N PRO A 152 16.44 2.57 2.45
CA PRO A 152 15.75 1.46 3.08
C PRO A 152 14.23 1.66 3.06
N GLU A 153 13.51 0.62 2.67
CA GLU A 153 12.04 0.56 2.74
C GLU A 153 11.58 -0.76 3.34
N CYS A 154 10.74 -0.67 4.36
CA CYS A 154 10.03 -1.83 4.88
C CYS A 154 8.60 -1.81 4.38
N THR A 155 8.21 -2.84 3.65
CA THR A 155 6.84 -3.02 3.15
C THR A 155 6.13 -4.10 3.95
N GLY A 156 4.96 -3.76 4.46
CA GLY A 156 4.04 -4.69 5.09
C GLY A 156 3.14 -5.36 4.07
N ILE A 157 2.88 -6.63 4.31
CA ILE A 157 1.94 -7.43 3.52
C ILE A 157 0.94 -8.04 4.50
N TRP A 158 -0.32 -7.67 4.36
CA TRP A 158 -1.44 -8.24 5.11
C TRP A 158 -2.27 -9.10 4.18
N TRP A 159 -2.68 -10.29 4.63
CA TRP A 159 -3.53 -11.16 3.83
C TRP A 159 -4.57 -11.88 4.66
N LYS A 160 -5.69 -12.15 4.01
CA LYS A 160 -6.80 -12.92 4.55
C LYS A 160 -7.54 -13.65 3.41
N ASN A 161 -8.02 -14.83 3.68
CA ASN A 161 -8.96 -15.51 2.77
C ASN A 161 -10.40 -15.16 3.17
N SER A 162 -11.26 -14.96 2.18
CA SER A 162 -12.70 -14.86 2.44
C SER A 162 -13.24 -16.22 2.92
N GLU A 163 -14.36 -16.19 3.63
CA GLU A 163 -15.02 -17.40 4.05
C GLU A 163 -15.41 -18.26 2.84
N LYS A 164 -15.28 -19.58 2.97
CA LYS A 164 -15.80 -20.49 1.96
C LYS A 164 -17.33 -20.46 2.02
N ALA A 165 -17.99 -20.50 0.86
CA ALA A 165 -19.42 -20.78 0.87
C ALA A 165 -19.69 -22.12 1.55
N THR A 166 -20.48 -22.11 2.60
CA THR A 166 -20.99 -23.32 3.28
C THR A 166 -22.04 -23.99 2.42
#